data_f413809dc242a4004a3727f288d28d03
#
_entry.id   f413809dc242a4004a3727f288d28d03
#
_cell.length_a   1.000
_cell.length_b   1.000
_cell.length_c   1.000
_cell.angle_alpha   90.00
_cell.angle_beta   90.00
_cell.angle_gamma   90.00
#
_symmetry.space_group_name_H-M   'P 1'
#
loop_
_entity.id
_entity.type
_entity.pdbx_description
1 polymer ?
#
loop_
_entity_poly.entity_id
_entity_poly.type
_entity_poly.pdbx_seq_one_letter_code
_entity_poly.pdbx_strand_id
1 'polypeptide(L)'
;MKLNIKDEAKTYLANKIPAGSRVILTTDDGSNKYSSLGGSCAIGDKFQLVILKDADSDYTTELENNAGYEMSTLPSYEYLLGNGLNIDLVHNTLALRDNGGILDGALGVVDWRNVKPETAAERREKMEKLGDKIC
;
A
#
# COMPACT_ATOMS: atom_id res chain seq x y z
N MET A 1 13.78 3.89 -6.81
CA MET A 1 12.96 2.95 -7.62
C MET A 1 11.99 3.73 -8.49
N LYS A 2 11.58 3.15 -9.60
CA LYS A 2 10.61 3.78 -10.50
C LYS A 2 9.33 3.00 -10.52
N LEU A 3 8.20 3.71 -10.48
CA LEU A 3 6.87 3.15 -10.58
C LEU A 3 6.13 3.82 -11.73
N ASN A 4 5.72 3.03 -12.72
CA ASN A 4 4.92 3.53 -13.82
C ASN A 4 3.43 3.30 -13.52
N ILE A 5 2.65 4.37 -13.52
CA ILE A 5 1.20 4.27 -13.34
C ILE A 5 0.56 4.42 -14.70
N LYS A 6 -0.13 3.38 -15.16
CA LYS A 6 -0.79 3.38 -16.47
C LYS A 6 -1.89 4.45 -16.53
N ASP A 7 -2.21 4.93 -17.71
CA ASP A 7 -3.14 6.07 -17.87
C ASP A 7 -4.50 5.84 -17.22
N GLU A 8 -5.08 4.67 -17.40
CA GLU A 8 -6.37 4.34 -16.79
C GLU A 8 -6.29 4.28 -15.26
N ALA A 9 -5.20 3.71 -14.74
CA ALA A 9 -4.94 3.68 -13.31
C ALA A 9 -4.72 5.09 -12.76
N LYS A 10 -4.03 5.94 -13.52
CA LYS A 10 -3.79 7.34 -13.15
C LYS A 10 -5.11 8.09 -12.98
N THR A 11 -6.03 7.93 -13.92
CA THR A 11 -7.38 8.55 -13.85
C THR A 11 -8.15 8.03 -12.66
N TYR A 12 -8.12 6.72 -12.42
CA TYR A 12 -8.77 6.10 -11.27
C TYR A 12 -8.23 6.65 -9.95
N LEU A 13 -6.91 6.73 -9.82
CA LEU A 13 -6.27 7.23 -8.60
C LEU A 13 -6.52 8.72 -8.40
N ALA A 14 -6.60 9.51 -9.46
CA ALA A 14 -6.89 10.94 -9.35
C ALA A 14 -8.23 11.23 -8.68
N ASN A 15 -9.19 10.32 -8.78
CA ASN A 15 -10.48 10.43 -8.11
C ASN A 15 -10.42 10.03 -6.63
N LYS A 16 -9.37 9.35 -6.20
CA LYS A 16 -9.21 8.87 -4.82
C LYS A 16 -8.11 9.58 -4.06
N ILE A 17 -7.06 9.99 -4.75
CA ILE A 17 -5.86 10.57 -4.15
C ILE A 17 -5.62 11.96 -4.76
N PRO A 18 -5.72 13.04 -3.98
CA PRO A 18 -5.44 14.38 -4.49
C PRO A 18 -4.02 14.50 -5.01
N ALA A 19 -3.84 15.30 -6.07
CA ALA A 19 -2.53 15.55 -6.66
C ALA A 19 -1.53 16.07 -5.61
N GLY A 20 -0.29 15.61 -5.68
CA GLY A 20 0.76 16.01 -4.75
C GLY A 20 0.69 15.34 -3.38
N SER A 21 -0.23 14.40 -3.18
CA SER A 21 -0.36 13.69 -1.92
C SER A 21 0.86 12.84 -1.61
N ARG A 22 1.10 12.66 -0.30
CA ARG A 22 2.10 11.71 0.17
C ARG A 22 1.47 10.34 0.27
N VAL A 23 2.05 9.37 -0.43
CA VAL A 23 1.52 8.01 -0.54
C VAL A 23 2.64 7.02 -0.28
N ILE A 24 2.37 6.01 0.52
CA ILE A 24 3.30 4.89 0.68
C ILE A 24 2.73 3.63 0.05
N LEU A 25 3.63 2.81 -0.48
CA LEU A 25 3.31 1.46 -0.92
C LEU A 25 3.77 0.51 0.17
N THR A 26 2.85 -0.23 0.74
CA THR A 26 3.14 -1.15 1.83
C THR A 26 2.32 -2.42 1.69
N THR A 27 2.60 -3.41 2.52
CA THR A 27 1.82 -4.65 2.53
C THR A 27 0.57 -4.51 3.39
N ASP A 28 -0.43 -5.32 3.10
CA ASP A 28 -1.66 -5.45 3.90
C ASP A 28 -1.79 -6.90 4.38
N ASP A 29 -0.78 -7.35 5.09
CA ASP A 29 -0.66 -8.75 5.56
C ASP A 29 -0.62 -8.88 7.09
N GLY A 30 -0.89 -7.79 7.79
CA GLY A 30 -0.82 -7.75 9.25
C GLY A 30 0.56 -7.42 9.81
N SER A 31 1.58 -7.25 8.96
CA SER A 31 2.96 -7.03 9.40
C SER A 31 3.28 -5.59 9.79
N ASN A 32 2.40 -4.65 9.49
CA ASN A 32 2.63 -3.23 9.78
C ASN A 32 1.35 -2.54 10.30
N LYS A 33 1.52 -1.32 10.83
CA LYS A 33 0.42 -0.56 11.44
C LYS A 33 -0.68 -0.14 10.46
N TYR A 34 -0.40 -0.17 9.15
CA TYR A 34 -1.36 0.23 8.12
C TYR A 34 -2.23 -0.94 7.65
N SER A 35 -1.92 -2.16 8.04
CA SER A 35 -2.69 -3.33 7.65
C SER A 35 -4.10 -3.25 8.22
N SER A 36 -5.09 -3.55 7.39
CA SER A 36 -6.50 -3.49 7.76
C SER A 36 -6.92 -4.62 8.71
N LEU A 37 -6.18 -5.71 8.69
CA LEU A 37 -6.42 -6.87 9.55
C LEU A 37 -5.22 -7.06 10.47
N GLY A 38 -5.49 -7.37 11.73
CA GLY A 38 -4.45 -7.59 12.74
C GLY A 38 -3.67 -8.89 12.59
N GLY A 39 -3.96 -9.66 11.61
CA GLY A 39 -3.28 -10.89 11.24
C GLY A 39 -4.02 -11.47 10.08
N SER A 40 -3.34 -11.80 9.01
CA SER A 40 -3.95 -12.32 7.80
C SER A 40 -3.51 -13.76 7.56
N CYS A 41 -4.41 -14.57 7.04
CA CYS A 41 -4.09 -15.91 6.58
C CYS A 41 -3.30 -15.87 5.26
N ALA A 42 -3.40 -14.77 4.52
CA ALA A 42 -2.64 -14.54 3.31
C ALA A 42 -1.33 -13.84 3.68
N ILE A 43 -0.21 -14.46 3.42
CA ILE A 43 1.11 -13.92 3.75
C ILE A 43 1.77 -13.42 2.47
N GLY A 44 2.13 -12.13 2.47
CA GLY A 44 3.05 -11.55 1.47
C GLY A 44 2.49 -11.20 0.10
N ASP A 45 1.22 -11.49 -0.18
CA ASP A 45 0.65 -11.29 -1.52
C ASP A 45 -0.34 -10.11 -1.59
N LYS A 46 -0.46 -9.34 -0.52
CA LYS A 46 -1.39 -8.22 -0.47
C LYS A 46 -0.65 -6.92 -0.22
N PHE A 47 -0.85 -5.98 -1.13
CA PHE A 47 -0.27 -4.64 -1.05
C PHE A 47 -1.37 -3.59 -0.96
N GLN A 48 -0.99 -2.38 -0.56
CA GLN A 48 -1.90 -1.25 -0.51
C GLN A 48 -1.15 0.05 -0.69
N LEU A 49 -1.86 1.06 -1.20
CA LEU A 49 -1.41 2.45 -1.20
C LEU A 49 -2.08 3.15 -0.03
N VAL A 50 -1.28 3.82 0.79
CA VAL A 50 -1.79 4.52 1.97
C VAL A 50 -1.48 6.01 1.84
N ILE A 51 -2.52 6.83 1.93
CA ILE A 51 -2.39 8.29 1.88
C ILE A 51 -2.03 8.78 3.27
N LEU A 52 -0.90 9.48 3.40
CA LEU A 52 -0.41 10.00 4.68
C LEU A 52 -0.50 11.52 4.73
N LYS A 53 -0.76 12.04 5.92
CA LYS A 53 -0.65 13.46 6.22
C LYS A 53 0.81 13.87 6.37
N ASP A 54 1.57 13.09 7.14
CA ASP A 54 2.98 13.34 7.44
C ASP A 54 3.84 12.17 6.97
N ALA A 55 5.13 12.45 6.71
CA ALA A 55 6.06 11.41 6.27
C ALA A 55 6.26 10.35 7.36
N ASP A 56 6.31 9.10 6.93
CA ASP A 56 6.72 7.99 7.80
C ASP A 56 8.23 7.78 7.60
N SER A 57 9.00 7.96 8.67
CA SER A 57 10.45 7.90 8.62
C SER A 57 11.01 6.52 8.29
N ASP A 58 10.20 5.48 8.37
CA ASP A 58 10.60 4.12 7.99
C ASP A 58 10.51 3.88 6.48
N TYR A 59 9.71 4.67 5.78
CA TYR A 59 9.46 4.52 4.33
C TYR A 59 10.38 5.43 3.55
N THR A 60 11.66 5.08 3.51
CA THR A 60 12.73 5.93 2.95
C THR A 60 13.10 5.64 1.50
N THR A 61 12.63 4.54 0.93
CA THR A 61 12.89 4.24 -0.48
C THR A 61 11.92 5.00 -1.36
N GLU A 62 12.43 5.98 -2.09
CA GLU A 62 11.63 6.81 -2.99
C GLU A 62 11.12 5.99 -4.18
N LEU A 63 9.85 6.17 -4.52
CA LEU A 63 9.23 5.64 -5.73
C LEU A 63 8.94 6.79 -6.69
N GLU A 64 9.82 6.97 -7.67
CA GLU A 64 9.59 7.94 -8.74
C GLU A 64 8.40 7.48 -9.57
N ASN A 65 7.43 8.33 -9.77
CA ASN A 65 6.20 8.00 -10.49
C ASN A 65 5.81 9.10 -11.47
N ASN A 66 4.93 8.76 -12.39
CA ASN A 66 4.45 9.67 -13.43
C ASN A 66 3.09 10.30 -13.13
N ALA A 67 2.62 10.21 -11.88
CA ALA A 67 1.34 10.77 -11.44
C ALA A 67 1.48 11.98 -10.52
N GLY A 68 2.71 12.38 -10.18
CA GLY A 68 2.96 13.57 -9.37
C GLY A 68 2.75 13.37 -7.88
N TYR A 69 2.71 12.14 -7.39
CA TYR A 69 2.62 11.84 -5.96
C TYR A 69 4.01 11.77 -5.32
N GLU A 70 4.08 12.12 -4.04
CA GLU A 70 5.26 11.86 -3.22
C GLU A 70 5.16 10.43 -2.69
N MET A 71 5.74 9.49 -3.42
CA MET A 71 5.62 8.07 -3.10
C MET A 71 6.89 7.49 -2.53
N SER A 72 6.75 6.59 -1.57
CA SER A 72 7.86 5.84 -0.98
C SER A 72 7.41 4.47 -0.51
N THR A 73 8.39 3.61 -0.23
CA THR A 73 8.16 2.27 0.30
C THR A 73 9.24 1.94 1.34
N LEU A 74 9.09 0.82 2.03
CA LEU A 74 10.12 0.34 2.97
C LEU A 74 11.33 -0.18 2.20
N PRO A 75 12.57 0.10 2.66
CA PRO A 75 13.75 -0.49 2.06
C PRO A 75 13.72 -2.02 2.02
N SER A 76 13.12 -2.65 3.01
CA SER A 76 12.98 -4.10 3.06
C SER A 76 12.08 -4.68 1.96
N TYR A 77 11.27 -3.85 1.31
CA TYR A 77 10.41 -4.30 0.21
C TYR A 77 11.10 -4.25 -1.16
N GLU A 78 12.31 -3.68 -1.25
CA GLU A 78 12.99 -3.56 -2.55
C GLU A 78 13.20 -4.90 -3.24
N TYR A 79 13.42 -5.97 -2.47
CA TYR A 79 13.57 -7.30 -3.05
C TYR A 79 12.25 -7.93 -3.53
N LEU A 80 11.12 -7.43 -3.02
CA LEU A 80 9.79 -7.89 -3.45
C LEU A 80 9.32 -7.18 -4.72
N LEU A 81 9.85 -5.99 -4.98
CA LEU A 81 9.42 -5.13 -6.06
C LEU A 81 10.46 -5.16 -7.17
N GLY A 82 10.17 -5.93 -8.23
CA GLY A 82 11.10 -6.13 -9.33
C GLY A 82 11.17 -4.97 -10.31
N ASN A 83 11.98 -5.14 -11.34
CA ASN A 83 12.09 -4.17 -12.42
C ASN A 83 10.78 -4.07 -13.20
N GLY A 84 10.50 -2.91 -13.77
CA GLY A 84 9.28 -2.68 -14.51
C GLY A 84 8.04 -2.52 -13.64
N LEU A 85 8.23 -2.11 -12.39
CA LEU A 85 7.12 -1.92 -11.45
C LEU A 85 6.08 -0.97 -12.03
N ASN A 86 4.83 -1.41 -12.05
CA ASN A 86 3.74 -0.62 -12.61
C ASN A 86 2.41 -0.90 -11.91
N ILE A 87 1.51 0.07 -12.00
CA ILE A 87 0.12 -0.08 -11.56
C ILE A 87 -0.77 0.04 -12.79
N ASP A 88 -1.63 -0.93 -12.98
CA ASP A 88 -2.59 -0.97 -14.09
C ASP A 88 -4.00 -1.05 -13.52
N LEU A 89 -4.99 -0.69 -14.34
CA LEU A 89 -6.39 -0.83 -14.00
C LEU A 89 -6.99 -1.93 -14.87
N VAL A 90 -7.42 -3.01 -14.25
CA VAL A 90 -8.00 -4.17 -14.95
C VAL A 90 -9.37 -4.45 -14.35
N HIS A 91 -10.42 -4.38 -15.15
CA HIS A 91 -11.81 -4.58 -14.71
C HIS A 91 -12.17 -3.72 -13.49
N ASN A 92 -11.79 -2.43 -13.53
CA ASN A 92 -12.02 -1.46 -12.45
C ASN A 92 -11.27 -1.79 -11.14
N THR A 93 -10.27 -2.65 -11.20
CA THR A 93 -9.46 -3.03 -10.05
C THR A 93 -8.00 -2.70 -10.34
N LEU A 94 -7.34 -2.06 -9.36
CA LEU A 94 -5.91 -1.77 -9.47
C LEU A 94 -5.09 -3.04 -9.34
N ALA A 95 -4.11 -3.21 -10.20
CA ALA A 95 -3.16 -4.31 -10.15
C ALA A 95 -1.74 -3.77 -10.04
N LEU A 96 -0.98 -4.28 -9.09
CA LEU A 96 0.45 -4.00 -8.95
C LEU A 96 1.23 -5.11 -9.65
N ARG A 97 2.10 -4.72 -10.57
CA ARG A 97 2.81 -5.65 -11.45
C ARG A 97 4.28 -5.26 -11.57
N ASP A 98 5.10 -6.22 -11.97
CA ASP A 98 6.48 -5.98 -12.42
C ASP A 98 6.78 -6.88 -13.63
N ASN A 99 8.03 -6.91 -14.09
CA ASN A 99 8.41 -7.75 -15.22
C ASN A 99 8.27 -9.25 -14.96
N GLY A 100 8.21 -9.65 -13.70
CA GLY A 100 8.00 -11.05 -13.32
C GLY A 100 6.53 -11.47 -13.26
N GLY A 101 5.59 -10.54 -13.33
CA GLY A 101 4.17 -10.83 -13.31
C GLY A 101 3.37 -9.96 -12.34
N ILE A 102 2.23 -10.46 -11.89
CA ILE A 102 1.33 -9.76 -10.98
C ILE A 102 1.81 -9.97 -9.55
N LEU A 103 2.05 -8.85 -8.84
CA LEU A 103 2.39 -8.86 -7.41
C LEU A 103 1.13 -8.86 -6.55
N ASP A 104 0.14 -8.03 -6.92
CA ASP A 104 -1.18 -7.97 -6.27
C ASP A 104 -2.22 -7.59 -7.31
N GLY A 105 -3.19 -8.48 -7.54
CA GLY A 105 -4.27 -8.25 -8.51
C GLY A 105 -5.40 -7.38 -7.99
N ALA A 106 -5.36 -6.97 -6.72
CA ALA A 106 -6.41 -6.15 -6.09
C ALA A 106 -5.78 -5.17 -5.09
N LEU A 107 -4.99 -4.24 -5.62
CA LEU A 107 -4.29 -3.24 -4.82
C LEU A 107 -5.28 -2.29 -4.15
N GLY A 108 -5.25 -2.22 -2.83
CA GLY A 108 -6.12 -1.35 -2.05
C GLY A 108 -5.58 0.07 -1.95
N VAL A 109 -6.50 1.01 -1.69
CA VAL A 109 -6.17 2.41 -1.40
C VAL A 109 -6.82 2.77 -0.07
N VAL A 110 -6.04 3.26 0.88
CA VAL A 110 -6.50 3.59 2.22
C VAL A 110 -6.10 5.03 2.54
N ASP A 111 -7.03 5.80 3.09
CA ASP A 111 -6.76 7.17 3.54
C ASP A 111 -6.46 7.17 5.03
N TRP A 112 -5.22 7.48 5.37
CA TRP A 112 -4.73 7.53 6.75
C TRP A 112 -4.52 8.95 7.26
N ARG A 113 -4.94 9.99 6.53
CA ARG A 113 -4.68 11.38 6.90
C ARG A 113 -5.36 11.80 8.20
N ASN A 114 -6.49 11.17 8.53
CA ASN A 114 -7.29 11.50 9.70
C ASN A 114 -7.32 10.39 10.75
N VAL A 115 -6.48 9.37 10.59
CA VAL A 115 -6.41 8.26 11.55
C VAL A 115 -5.49 8.63 12.69
N LYS A 116 -5.99 8.50 13.92
CA LYS A 116 -5.16 8.70 15.12
C LYS A 116 -4.35 7.43 15.37
N PRO A 117 -3.07 7.56 15.77
CA PRO A 117 -2.29 6.39 16.14
C PRO A 117 -2.96 5.63 17.28
N GLU A 118 -3.10 4.32 17.14
CA GLU A 118 -3.61 3.47 18.19
C GLU A 118 -2.57 3.30 19.31
N THR A 119 -3.03 3.22 20.55
CA THR A 119 -2.15 2.84 21.64
C THR A 119 -1.79 1.36 21.50
N ALA A 120 -0.69 0.94 22.14
CA ALA A 120 -0.29 -0.46 22.12
C ALA A 120 -1.36 -1.37 22.72
N ALA A 121 -2.08 -0.90 23.75
CA ALA A 121 -3.17 -1.65 24.37
C ALA A 121 -4.36 -1.82 23.44
N GLU A 122 -4.78 -0.75 22.77
CA GLU A 122 -5.88 -0.79 21.80
C GLU A 122 -5.56 -1.73 20.64
N ARG A 123 -4.34 -1.68 20.14
CA ARG A 123 -3.89 -2.52 19.06
C ARG A 123 -3.90 -4.00 19.44
N ARG A 124 -3.46 -4.32 20.63
CA ARG A 124 -3.45 -5.68 21.15
C ARG A 124 -4.86 -6.25 21.27
N GLU A 125 -5.78 -5.48 21.85
CA GLU A 125 -7.18 -5.87 21.99
C GLU A 125 -7.83 -6.15 20.65
N LYS A 126 -7.59 -5.28 19.68
CA LYS A 126 -8.11 -5.42 18.32
C LYS A 126 -7.59 -6.68 17.63
N MET A 127 -6.31 -6.99 17.81
CA MET A 127 -5.68 -8.17 17.24
C MET A 127 -6.23 -9.46 17.86
N GLU A 128 -6.48 -9.48 19.18
CA GLU A 128 -7.08 -10.62 19.86
C GLU A 128 -8.48 -10.91 19.34
N LYS A 129 -9.31 -9.90 19.15
CA LYS A 129 -10.66 -10.06 18.60
C LYS A 129 -10.66 -10.58 17.18
N LEU A 130 -9.72 -10.12 16.37
CA LEU A 130 -9.59 -10.57 14.97
C LEU A 130 -9.00 -11.99 14.89
N GLY A 131 -8.09 -12.32 15.78
CA GLY A 131 -7.45 -13.63 15.83
C GLY A 131 -8.45 -14.78 16.02
N ASP A 132 -9.51 -14.56 16.77
CA ASP A 132 -10.57 -15.54 17.03
C ASP A 132 -11.43 -15.81 15.79
N LYS A 133 -11.38 -14.94 14.78
CA LYS A 133 -12.24 -15.01 13.58
C LYS A 133 -11.49 -15.38 12.32
N ILE A 134 -10.17 -15.30 12.34
CA ILE A 134 -9.30 -15.50 11.17
C ILE A 134 -8.46 -16.75 11.38
N CYS A 135 -8.57 -17.69 10.49
CA CYS A 135 -7.79 -18.94 10.54
C CYS A 135 -7.91 -19.65 11.88
#